data_5d75578a8dc895078471648fba685117
#
_entry.id   5d75578a8dc895078471648fba685117
#
_cell.length_a   1.000
_cell.length_b   1.000
_cell.length_c   1.000
_cell.angle_alpha   90.00
_cell.angle_beta   90.00
_cell.angle_gamma   90.00
#
_symmetry.space_group_name_H-M   'P 1'
#
loop_
_entity.id
_entity.type
_entity.pdbx_description
1 polymer ?
#
loop_
_entity_poly.entity_id
_entity_poly.type
_entity_poly.pdbx_seq_one_letter_code
_entity_poly.pdbx_strand_id
1 'polypeptide(L)'
;IPLILSETASVEEGNNHQQVAASVVYAQIVADLALAESALPSKASTSNGRISKGAAAALLGKVYLTMGDSSNAESVLRRVLTYGYSLVANYSDLWGVANEYNDESIFEVDFQGGLGSQGNSFTSQFHGVLSQSVTSGQRNIPEQDLVDAYENGDLRFAASIEGVTGTD
;
A
#
# COMPACT_ATOMS: atom_id res chain seq x y z
N ILE A 1 19.64 4.93 11.91
CA ILE A 1 18.78 6.12 11.67
C ILE A 1 18.75 6.94 12.94
N PRO A 2 18.92 8.28 12.92
CA PRO A 2 18.67 9.12 14.09
C PRO A 2 17.15 9.16 14.38
N LEU A 3 16.79 9.26 15.65
CA LEU A 3 15.41 9.49 16.08
C LEU A 3 15.26 10.96 16.46
N ILE A 4 14.48 11.70 15.68
CA ILE A 4 14.25 13.12 15.85
C ILE A 4 12.78 13.31 16.22
N LEU A 5 12.51 13.76 17.46
CA LEU A 5 11.15 13.90 18.00
C LEU A 5 10.72 15.37 18.17
N SER A 6 11.59 16.30 17.84
CA SER A 6 11.33 17.73 17.85
C SER A 6 11.83 18.40 16.58
N GLU A 7 11.32 19.57 16.28
CA GLU A 7 11.78 20.36 15.14
C GLU A 7 13.26 20.72 15.31
N THR A 8 14.04 20.50 14.25
CA THR A 8 15.46 20.87 14.20
C THR A 8 15.58 22.35 13.87
N ALA A 9 16.08 23.14 14.81
CA ALA A 9 16.11 24.59 14.72
C ALA A 9 17.31 25.16 13.94
N SER A 10 18.37 24.39 13.72
CA SER A 10 19.58 24.84 13.02
C SER A 10 20.27 23.73 12.22
N VAL A 11 21.09 24.12 11.26
CA VAL A 11 21.94 23.18 10.49
C VAL A 11 22.94 22.46 11.41
N GLU A 12 23.45 23.16 12.43
CA GLU A 12 24.37 22.59 13.41
C GLU A 12 23.70 21.48 14.24
N GLU A 13 22.49 21.72 14.72
CA GLU A 13 21.70 20.72 15.42
C GLU A 13 21.39 19.52 14.52
N GLY A 14 21.02 19.76 13.25
CA GLY A 14 20.78 18.69 12.28
C GLY A 14 21.99 17.79 12.05
N ASN A 15 23.19 18.36 12.01
CA ASN A 15 24.43 17.62 11.82
C ASN A 15 24.87 16.82 13.07
N ASN A 16 24.35 17.15 14.24
CA ASN A 16 24.71 16.51 15.51
C ASN A 16 23.80 15.34 15.90
N HIS A 17 22.75 15.03 15.11
CA HIS A 17 21.88 13.90 15.38
C HIS A 17 22.63 12.56 15.24
N GLN A 18 22.64 11.80 16.32
CA GLN A 18 23.29 10.50 16.38
C GLN A 18 22.34 9.36 16.01
N GLN A 19 22.90 8.30 15.42
CA GLN A 19 22.15 7.08 15.20
C GLN A 19 21.81 6.40 16.52
N VAL A 20 20.56 5.96 16.65
CA VAL A 20 20.09 5.19 17.81
C VAL A 20 19.86 3.72 17.43
N ALA A 21 19.76 2.85 18.43
CA ALA A 21 19.44 1.44 18.20
C ALA A 21 18.07 1.28 17.52
N ALA A 22 17.95 0.30 16.63
CA ALA A 22 16.68 0.03 15.92
C ALA A 22 15.51 -0.23 16.90
N SER A 23 15.77 -0.88 18.02
CA SER A 23 14.75 -1.13 19.04
C SER A 23 14.13 0.14 19.63
N VAL A 24 14.91 1.22 19.75
CA VAL A 24 14.40 2.52 20.24
C VAL A 24 13.49 3.15 19.17
N VAL A 25 13.87 3.05 17.89
CA VAL A 25 13.04 3.54 16.78
C VAL A 25 11.72 2.76 16.70
N TYR A 26 11.78 1.43 16.79
CA TYR A 26 10.58 0.60 16.76
C TYR A 26 9.65 0.87 17.95
N ALA A 27 10.19 1.08 19.15
CA ALA A 27 9.38 1.44 20.29
C ALA A 27 8.61 2.75 20.08
N GLN A 28 9.25 3.75 19.47
CA GLN A 28 8.56 5.00 19.10
C GLN A 28 7.50 4.78 18.02
N ILE A 29 7.80 4.04 16.96
CA ILE A 29 6.83 3.72 15.89
C ILE A 29 5.59 3.02 16.47
N VAL A 30 5.78 2.05 17.34
CA VAL A 30 4.68 1.34 18.01
C VAL A 30 3.83 2.29 18.84
N ALA A 31 4.46 3.19 19.61
CA ALA A 31 3.75 4.18 20.43
C ALA A 31 2.94 5.15 19.56
N ASP A 32 3.54 5.68 18.50
CA ASP A 32 2.91 6.62 17.58
C ASP A 32 1.71 5.98 16.85
N LEU A 33 1.87 4.75 16.36
CA LEU A 33 0.80 4.05 15.65
C LEU A 33 -0.34 3.62 16.58
N ALA A 34 -0.04 3.23 17.83
CA ALA A 34 -1.07 2.93 18.82
C ALA A 34 -1.87 4.18 19.20
N LEU A 35 -1.19 5.33 19.34
CA LEU A 35 -1.85 6.62 19.56
C LEU A 35 -2.71 7.00 18.34
N ALA A 36 -2.19 6.84 17.13
CA ALA A 36 -2.92 7.11 15.89
C ALA A 36 -4.17 6.23 15.76
N GLU A 37 -4.08 4.91 16.05
CA GLU A 37 -5.24 4.02 16.05
C GLU A 37 -6.33 4.52 17.01
N SER A 38 -5.96 5.03 18.18
CA SER A 38 -6.92 5.52 19.18
C SER A 38 -7.57 6.86 18.80
N ALA A 39 -6.84 7.72 18.11
CA ALA A 39 -7.25 9.12 17.83
C ALA A 39 -7.93 9.29 16.47
N LEU A 40 -7.62 8.43 15.48
CA LEU A 40 -8.13 8.56 14.13
C LEU A 40 -9.59 8.09 14.01
N PRO A 41 -10.36 8.66 13.05
CA PRO A 41 -11.73 8.25 12.78
C PRO A 41 -11.80 6.86 12.16
N SER A 42 -13.01 6.27 12.19
CA SER A 42 -13.30 5.02 11.46
C SER A 42 -13.27 5.23 9.93
N LYS A 43 -13.18 4.14 9.16
CA LYS A 43 -13.27 4.17 7.69
C LYS A 43 -14.49 4.97 7.22
N ALA A 44 -15.67 4.68 7.76
CA ALA A 44 -16.92 5.32 7.38
C ALA A 44 -16.98 6.84 7.66
N SER A 45 -16.12 7.34 8.56
CA SER A 45 -16.07 8.76 8.93
C SER A 45 -14.83 9.46 8.36
N THR A 46 -14.05 8.77 7.52
CA THR A 46 -12.81 9.28 6.94
C THR A 46 -13.08 9.68 5.50
N SER A 47 -12.66 10.89 5.10
CA SER A 47 -12.68 11.30 3.71
C SER A 47 -11.66 10.52 2.89
N ASN A 48 -11.94 10.32 1.61
CA ASN A 48 -11.04 9.67 0.66
C ASN A 48 -9.63 10.30 0.70
N GLY A 49 -8.59 9.49 0.54
CA GLY A 49 -7.20 9.93 0.61
C GLY A 49 -6.70 10.27 2.03
N ARG A 50 -7.54 10.14 3.06
CA ARG A 50 -7.15 10.37 4.46
C ARG A 50 -6.95 9.05 5.21
N ILE A 51 -6.09 9.10 6.22
CA ILE A 51 -5.76 7.93 7.05
C ILE A 51 -6.87 7.68 8.07
N SER A 52 -7.35 6.44 8.15
CA SER A 52 -8.30 5.96 9.16
C SER A 52 -7.60 5.20 10.29
N LYS A 53 -8.32 4.93 11.38
CA LYS A 53 -7.80 4.06 12.46
C LYS A 53 -7.41 2.67 11.96
N GLY A 54 -8.10 2.13 10.95
CA GLY A 54 -7.78 0.84 10.37
C GLY A 54 -6.46 0.83 9.64
N ALA A 55 -6.11 1.92 8.96
CA ALA A 55 -4.80 2.06 8.31
C ALA A 55 -3.66 2.13 9.34
N ALA A 56 -3.84 2.88 10.43
CA ALA A 56 -2.87 2.92 11.52
C ALA A 56 -2.67 1.54 12.17
N ALA A 57 -3.76 0.82 12.45
CA ALA A 57 -3.71 -0.52 13.02
C ALA A 57 -3.08 -1.54 12.06
N ALA A 58 -3.42 -1.51 10.77
CA ALA A 58 -2.83 -2.41 9.78
C ALA A 58 -1.31 -2.21 9.67
N LEU A 59 -0.86 -0.94 9.67
CA LEU A 59 0.57 -0.64 9.68
C LEU A 59 1.25 -1.08 10.98
N LEU A 60 0.59 -0.91 12.14
CA LEU A 60 1.09 -1.39 13.43
C LEU A 60 1.27 -2.91 13.43
N GLY A 61 0.30 -3.65 12.89
CA GLY A 61 0.41 -5.11 12.72
C GLY A 61 1.61 -5.51 11.86
N LYS A 62 1.85 -4.79 10.75
CA LYS A 62 3.03 -5.00 9.89
C LYS A 62 4.34 -4.70 10.63
N VAL A 63 4.37 -3.66 11.46
CA VAL A 63 5.54 -3.33 12.29
C VAL A 63 5.84 -4.46 13.28
N TYR A 64 4.84 -4.99 13.99
CA TYR A 64 5.03 -6.13 14.88
C TYR A 64 5.54 -7.37 14.15
N LEU A 65 5.02 -7.68 12.95
CA LEU A 65 5.56 -8.78 12.13
C LEU A 65 7.04 -8.56 11.78
N THR A 66 7.41 -7.33 11.42
CA THR A 66 8.81 -6.99 11.11
C THR A 66 9.72 -7.14 12.33
N MET A 67 9.21 -6.90 13.53
CA MET A 67 9.92 -7.12 14.79
C MET A 67 9.98 -8.59 15.22
N GLY A 68 9.28 -9.50 14.54
CA GLY A 68 9.14 -10.90 14.94
C GLY A 68 8.12 -11.13 16.06
N ASP A 69 7.33 -10.13 16.42
CA ASP A 69 6.30 -10.23 17.46
C ASP A 69 4.95 -10.64 16.86
N SER A 70 4.83 -11.93 16.54
CA SER A 70 3.64 -12.47 15.90
C SER A 70 2.39 -12.38 16.78
N SER A 71 2.54 -12.44 18.10
CA SER A 71 1.42 -12.37 19.04
C SER A 71 0.74 -11.00 19.03
N ASN A 72 1.51 -9.93 19.14
CA ASN A 72 0.98 -8.58 19.07
C ASN A 72 0.50 -8.25 17.65
N ALA A 73 1.17 -8.74 16.60
CA ALA A 73 0.73 -8.59 15.22
C ALA A 73 -0.67 -9.20 15.02
N GLU A 74 -0.88 -10.46 15.43
CA GLU A 74 -2.18 -11.13 15.33
C GLU A 74 -3.27 -10.37 16.08
N SER A 75 -2.98 -9.95 17.31
CA SER A 75 -3.93 -9.19 18.14
C SER A 75 -4.39 -7.89 17.45
N VAL A 76 -3.45 -7.13 16.90
CA VAL A 76 -3.77 -5.86 16.20
C VAL A 76 -4.52 -6.13 14.89
N LEU A 77 -4.04 -7.07 14.07
CA LEU A 77 -4.65 -7.35 12.77
C LEU A 77 -6.08 -7.91 12.91
N ARG A 78 -6.37 -8.68 13.96
CA ARG A 78 -7.75 -9.11 14.27
C ARG A 78 -8.67 -7.93 14.56
N ARG A 79 -8.17 -6.86 15.21
CA ARG A 79 -8.97 -5.63 15.38
C ARG A 79 -9.29 -4.95 14.06
N VAL A 80 -8.33 -4.93 13.10
CA VAL A 80 -8.58 -4.34 11.77
C VAL A 80 -9.80 -4.97 11.11
N LEU A 81 -9.98 -6.30 11.23
CA LEU A 81 -11.15 -7.00 10.66
C LEU A 81 -12.49 -6.52 11.25
N THR A 82 -12.47 -5.85 12.40
CA THR A 82 -13.68 -5.29 13.02
C THR A 82 -13.98 -3.85 12.60
N TYR A 83 -13.12 -3.22 11.78
CA TYR A 83 -13.22 -1.80 11.41
C TYR A 83 -13.99 -1.54 10.12
N GLY A 84 -14.75 -2.54 9.64
CA GLY A 84 -15.64 -2.39 8.49
C GLY A 84 -14.97 -2.57 7.13
N TYR A 85 -13.92 -3.37 7.07
CA TYR A 85 -13.31 -3.84 5.84
C TYR A 85 -13.85 -5.22 5.48
N SER A 86 -14.05 -5.48 4.19
CA SER A 86 -14.46 -6.79 3.68
C SER A 86 -13.88 -7.02 2.29
N LEU A 87 -13.63 -8.29 1.96
CA LEU A 87 -13.17 -8.62 0.62
C LEU A 87 -14.30 -8.34 -0.40
N VAL A 88 -13.94 -7.81 -1.56
CA VAL A 88 -14.86 -7.68 -2.69
C VAL A 88 -15.13 -9.04 -3.32
N ALA A 89 -16.32 -9.19 -3.91
CA ALA A 89 -16.76 -10.49 -4.41
C ALA A 89 -15.95 -10.99 -5.62
N ASN A 90 -15.54 -10.07 -6.50
CA ASN A 90 -14.76 -10.41 -7.69
C ASN A 90 -13.41 -9.71 -7.63
N TYR A 91 -12.35 -10.43 -7.93
CA TYR A 91 -11.00 -9.88 -7.94
C TYR A 91 -10.81 -8.70 -8.91
N SER A 92 -11.51 -8.72 -10.04
CA SER A 92 -11.52 -7.62 -11.01
C SER A 92 -12.05 -6.30 -10.44
N ASP A 93 -12.94 -6.35 -9.44
CA ASP A 93 -13.55 -5.16 -8.82
C ASP A 93 -12.60 -4.43 -7.86
N LEU A 94 -11.40 -4.97 -7.65
CA LEU A 94 -10.32 -4.26 -6.92
C LEU A 94 -9.70 -3.13 -7.74
N TRP A 95 -9.83 -3.16 -9.06
CA TRP A 95 -9.05 -2.33 -9.97
C TRP A 95 -9.91 -1.32 -10.71
N GLY A 96 -9.26 -0.26 -11.15
CA GLY A 96 -9.88 0.80 -11.94
C GLY A 96 -10.41 1.96 -11.11
N VAL A 97 -10.43 3.15 -11.72
CA VAL A 97 -10.80 4.41 -11.07
C VAL A 97 -12.21 4.40 -10.48
N ALA A 98 -13.14 3.64 -11.10
CA ALA A 98 -14.51 3.51 -10.58
C ALA A 98 -14.61 2.69 -9.29
N ASN A 99 -13.58 1.92 -8.98
CA ASN A 99 -13.53 1.00 -7.84
C ASN A 99 -12.58 1.47 -6.73
N GLU A 100 -12.06 2.69 -6.82
CA GLU A 100 -11.26 3.27 -5.75
C GLU A 100 -12.04 3.34 -4.43
N TYR A 101 -11.35 3.21 -3.31
CA TYR A 101 -11.91 3.22 -1.95
C TYR A 101 -12.98 2.14 -1.68
N ASN A 102 -12.93 1.03 -2.40
CA ASN A 102 -13.82 -0.11 -2.18
C ASN A 102 -13.69 -0.69 -0.76
N ASP A 103 -14.53 -1.66 -0.41
CA ASP A 103 -14.58 -2.18 0.95
C ASP A 103 -13.33 -2.96 1.38
N GLU A 104 -12.54 -3.46 0.45
CA GLU A 104 -11.27 -4.14 0.73
C GLU A 104 -10.13 -3.14 0.98
N SER A 105 -10.21 -1.94 0.43
CA SER A 105 -9.18 -0.93 0.56
C SER A 105 -9.08 -0.38 1.98
N ILE A 106 -7.91 -0.53 2.59
CA ILE A 106 -7.58 0.01 3.91
C ILE A 106 -7.09 1.45 3.80
N PHE A 107 -6.24 1.73 2.81
CA PHE A 107 -5.71 3.05 2.52
C PHE A 107 -5.21 3.11 1.07
N GLU A 108 -5.54 4.18 0.39
CA GLU A 108 -5.10 4.47 -0.97
C GLU A 108 -4.46 5.84 -1.05
N VAL A 109 -3.47 5.96 -1.92
CA VAL A 109 -2.86 7.24 -2.27
C VAL A 109 -3.41 7.67 -3.63
N ASP A 110 -4.14 8.78 -3.64
CA ASP A 110 -4.73 9.31 -4.87
C ASP A 110 -3.68 9.85 -5.83
N PHE A 111 -3.81 9.44 -7.07
CA PHE A 111 -3.09 10.00 -8.19
C PHE A 111 -4.09 10.53 -9.21
N GLN A 112 -3.93 11.78 -9.62
CA GLN A 112 -4.83 12.38 -10.60
C GLN A 112 -4.16 12.46 -11.97
N GLY A 113 -4.71 11.72 -12.93
CA GLY A 113 -4.25 11.80 -14.32
C GLY A 113 -4.57 13.14 -14.98
N GLY A 114 -3.74 13.56 -15.94
CA GLY A 114 -3.96 14.79 -16.72
C GLY A 114 -3.52 16.09 -16.06
N LEU A 115 -3.18 16.09 -14.79
CA LEU A 115 -2.58 17.23 -14.11
C LEU A 115 -1.07 17.02 -13.98
N GLY A 116 -0.28 17.96 -14.51
CA GLY A 116 1.18 17.88 -14.43
C GLY A 116 1.64 17.62 -12.99
N SER A 117 2.50 16.66 -12.79
CA SER A 117 3.07 16.19 -11.50
C SER A 117 2.14 15.46 -10.52
N GLN A 118 0.87 15.26 -10.82
CA GLN A 118 -0.05 14.50 -9.93
C GLN A 118 -0.37 13.08 -10.43
N GLY A 119 0.10 12.71 -11.61
CA GLY A 119 -0.06 11.38 -12.18
C GLY A 119 0.93 10.37 -11.60
N ASN A 120 0.56 9.09 -11.68
CA ASN A 120 1.43 7.98 -11.35
C ASN A 120 1.94 7.32 -12.63
N SER A 121 3.26 7.27 -12.79
CA SER A 121 3.90 6.58 -13.93
C SER A 121 4.08 5.07 -13.71
N PHE A 122 3.71 4.55 -12.56
CA PHE A 122 3.90 3.14 -12.20
C PHE A 122 3.25 2.21 -13.23
N THR A 123 2.00 2.45 -13.56
CA THR A 123 1.22 1.64 -14.52
C THR A 123 1.88 1.55 -15.89
N SER A 124 2.49 2.67 -16.36
CA SER A 124 3.14 2.70 -17.67
C SER A 124 4.37 1.78 -17.78
N GLN A 125 4.90 1.31 -16.66
CA GLN A 125 6.04 0.39 -16.62
C GLN A 125 5.63 -1.07 -16.86
N PHE A 126 4.36 -1.39 -16.62
CA PHE A 126 3.80 -2.74 -16.73
C PHE A 126 3.00 -2.95 -18.01
N HIS A 127 2.60 -1.88 -18.70
CA HIS A 127 1.90 -2.00 -19.97
C HIS A 127 2.86 -2.36 -21.10
N GLY A 128 2.39 -3.21 -21.99
CA GLY A 128 2.97 -3.40 -23.32
C GLY A 128 2.84 -2.15 -24.20
N VAL A 129 3.15 -2.25 -25.48
CA VAL A 129 2.99 -1.13 -26.44
C VAL A 129 1.51 -0.85 -26.64
N LEU A 130 0.98 0.20 -25.98
CA LEU A 130 -0.43 0.57 -26.08
C LEU A 130 -0.77 1.25 -27.43
N SER A 131 0.18 1.95 -28.04
CA SER A 131 0.07 2.54 -29.38
C SER A 131 1.43 3.04 -29.87
N GLN A 132 1.55 3.39 -31.17
CA GLN A 132 2.77 3.98 -31.73
C GLN A 132 3.17 5.32 -31.10
N SER A 133 2.26 5.97 -30.39
CA SER A 133 2.46 7.29 -29.76
C SER A 133 2.70 7.22 -28.24
N VAL A 134 2.49 6.06 -27.62
CA VAL A 134 2.71 5.86 -26.19
C VAL A 134 3.77 4.78 -26.00
N THR A 135 5.00 5.20 -25.80
CA THR A 135 6.08 4.32 -25.37
C THR A 135 5.90 4.01 -23.90
N SER A 136 5.39 2.83 -23.59
CA SER A 136 5.49 2.27 -22.24
C SER A 136 6.95 1.92 -21.95
N GLY A 137 7.33 1.92 -20.67
CA GLY A 137 8.68 1.54 -20.28
C GLY A 137 9.00 0.06 -20.58
N GLN A 138 7.99 -0.76 -20.91
CA GLN A 138 8.09 -2.21 -21.15
C GLN A 138 8.95 -2.94 -20.11
N ARG A 139 8.90 -2.44 -18.89
CA ARG A 139 9.55 -3.04 -17.74
C ARG A 139 8.53 -3.95 -17.04
N ASN A 140 9.02 -5.04 -16.49
CA ASN A 140 8.16 -5.98 -15.76
C ASN A 140 7.03 -6.61 -16.63
N ILE A 141 7.35 -6.98 -17.85
CA ILE A 141 6.46 -7.83 -18.67
C ILE A 141 6.49 -9.24 -18.04
N PRO A 142 5.33 -9.88 -17.83
CA PRO A 142 5.30 -11.23 -17.27
C PRO A 142 5.99 -12.22 -18.23
N GLU A 143 6.85 -13.04 -17.66
CA GLU A 143 7.45 -14.17 -18.36
C GLU A 143 6.43 -15.30 -18.55
N GLN A 144 6.63 -16.17 -19.53
CA GLN A 144 5.71 -17.27 -19.85
C GLN A 144 5.48 -18.17 -18.62
N ASP A 145 6.51 -18.43 -17.83
CA ASP A 145 6.42 -19.25 -16.62
C ASP A 145 5.38 -18.72 -15.62
N LEU A 146 5.23 -17.38 -15.51
CA LEU A 146 4.20 -16.78 -14.67
C LEU A 146 2.81 -16.99 -15.28
N VAL A 147 2.69 -16.87 -16.59
CA VAL A 147 1.43 -17.12 -17.30
C VAL A 147 0.99 -18.57 -17.09
N ASP A 148 1.91 -19.51 -17.26
CA ASP A 148 1.67 -20.96 -17.13
C ASP A 148 1.40 -21.40 -15.68
N ALA A 149 1.78 -20.58 -14.69
CA ALA A 149 1.53 -20.85 -13.26
C ALA A 149 0.08 -20.60 -12.84
N TYR A 150 -0.72 -19.89 -13.65
CA TYR A 150 -2.14 -19.72 -13.36
C TYR A 150 -2.92 -21.02 -13.62
N GLU A 151 -3.72 -21.42 -12.66
CA GLU A 151 -4.60 -22.57 -12.79
C GLU A 151 -5.74 -22.31 -13.79
N ASN A 152 -6.22 -23.37 -14.46
CA ASN A 152 -7.34 -23.23 -15.37
C ASN A 152 -8.61 -22.75 -14.61
N GLY A 153 -9.15 -21.61 -15.04
CA GLY A 153 -10.31 -20.98 -14.40
C GLY A 153 -9.97 -20.02 -13.24
N ASP A 154 -8.69 -19.70 -13.02
CA ASP A 154 -8.29 -18.68 -12.07
C ASP A 154 -8.74 -17.29 -12.59
N LEU A 155 -9.72 -16.71 -11.88
CA LEU A 155 -10.29 -15.41 -12.26
C LEU A 155 -9.30 -14.24 -12.14
N ARG A 156 -8.20 -14.42 -11.43
CA ARG A 156 -7.16 -13.39 -11.27
C ARG A 156 -6.36 -13.20 -12.56
N PHE A 157 -6.26 -14.24 -13.39
CA PHE A 157 -5.50 -14.19 -14.64
C PHE A 157 -5.96 -13.04 -15.54
N ALA A 158 -7.24 -12.99 -15.87
CA ALA A 158 -7.80 -11.98 -16.75
C ALA A 158 -7.71 -10.55 -16.22
N ALA A 159 -7.65 -10.40 -14.88
CA ALA A 159 -7.53 -9.09 -14.23
C ALA A 159 -6.07 -8.64 -14.03
N SER A 160 -5.11 -9.56 -14.08
CA SER A 160 -3.70 -9.29 -13.81
C SER A 160 -2.84 -9.25 -15.05
N ILE A 161 -3.21 -10.00 -16.10
CA ILE A 161 -2.41 -10.16 -17.32
C ILE A 161 -3.27 -9.83 -18.53
N GLU A 162 -3.07 -8.64 -19.09
CA GLU A 162 -3.76 -8.19 -20.29
C GLU A 162 -2.93 -8.54 -21.54
N GLY A 163 -3.60 -8.96 -22.60
CA GLY A 163 -3.00 -9.09 -23.93
C GLY A 163 -2.20 -10.37 -24.19
N VAL A 164 -2.19 -11.33 -23.28
CA VAL A 164 -1.67 -12.68 -23.55
C VAL A 164 -2.80 -13.52 -24.16
N THR A 165 -3.27 -13.12 -25.34
CA THR A 165 -3.99 -14.05 -26.19
C THR A 165 -2.94 -14.88 -26.91
N GLY A 166 -2.56 -15.99 -26.31
CA GLY A 166 -1.81 -17.03 -26.99
C GLY A 166 -2.66 -17.61 -28.09
N THR A 167 -2.46 -17.11 -29.26
CA THR A 167 -2.78 -17.82 -30.52
C THR A 167 -1.62 -17.56 -31.44
N ASP A 168 -0.67 -18.49 -31.41
CA ASP A 168 0.10 -18.77 -32.62
C ASP A 168 -0.83 -19.29 -33.74
#